data_66c1d4d0066202a17bd0033f54ebde10
#
_entry.id   66c1d4d0066202a17bd0033f54ebde10
#
_cell.length_a   1.000
_cell.length_b   1.000
_cell.length_c   1.000
_cell.angle_alpha   90.00
_cell.angle_beta   90.00
_cell.angle_gamma   90.00
#
_symmetry.space_group_name_H-M   'P 1'
#
loop_
_entity.id
_entity.type
_entity.pdbx_description
1 polymer ?
#
loop_
_entity_poly.entity_id
_entity_poly.type
_entity_poly.pdbx_seq_one_letter_code
_entity_poly.pdbx_strand_id
1 'polypeptide(L)'
;MPNYKPPYLSVIIPCFNESENLKRGVLNEVYGFLEKQKFTWELIVSDDESTDDSWKLVEKLTVGKKNVIHLQNKHGGKPFAVRSGLEKAKGEWVLFTDMDQATPIDQLKKLLPYFGGDDIIIGSRGMTRKNFPFYRKLASFVFLNFRRFLLLSNTKDTQCGFKAFRRKVALDLFPRLQVFQVKTKIYGWRVSAYDVEMLFIGQKRGYKIAEVPVFWEDVDIAKGKQRNFLKESKEMFKEVLRVRLNDLKGLYD
;
A
#
# COMPACT_ATOMS: atom_id res chain seq x y z
N MET A 1 -1.22 -9.37 35.44
CA MET A 1 -0.67 -9.17 34.09
C MET A 1 -1.00 -7.74 33.69
N PRO A 2 -0.08 -6.94 33.14
CA PRO A 2 -0.44 -5.61 32.69
C PRO A 2 -1.52 -5.75 31.62
N ASN A 3 -2.60 -4.94 31.74
CA ASN A 3 -3.68 -4.87 30.76
C ASN A 3 -3.11 -4.35 29.44
N TYR A 4 -2.62 -5.26 28.59
CA TYR A 4 -2.10 -4.92 27.27
C TYR A 4 -3.28 -4.58 26.36
N LYS A 5 -3.57 -3.29 26.24
CA LYS A 5 -4.55 -2.83 25.26
C LYS A 5 -3.88 -2.81 23.89
N PRO A 6 -4.41 -3.54 22.89
CA PRO A 6 -3.82 -3.53 21.56
C PRO A 6 -3.78 -2.09 20.99
N PRO A 7 -2.85 -1.78 20.09
CA PRO A 7 -2.83 -0.48 19.45
C PRO A 7 -4.10 -0.25 18.63
N TYR A 8 -4.49 1.02 18.49
CA TYR A 8 -5.60 1.40 17.63
C TYR A 8 -5.21 1.34 16.16
N LEU A 9 -3.97 1.72 15.83
CA LEU A 9 -3.47 1.77 14.46
C LEU A 9 -2.11 1.05 14.34
N SER A 10 -1.97 0.17 13.34
CA SER A 10 -0.69 -0.33 12.86
C SER A 10 -0.35 0.34 11.54
N VAL A 11 0.77 1.04 11.46
CA VAL A 11 1.28 1.60 10.21
C VAL A 11 2.30 0.62 9.64
N ILE A 12 2.09 0.16 8.41
CA ILE A 12 2.94 -0.81 7.73
C ILE A 12 3.63 -0.12 6.55
N ILE A 13 4.95 -0.13 6.55
CA ILE A 13 5.81 0.44 5.51
C ILE A 13 6.64 -0.69 4.89
N PRO A 14 6.34 -1.14 3.66
CA PRO A 14 7.22 -2.03 2.92
C PRO A 14 8.50 -1.28 2.51
N CYS A 15 9.64 -1.94 2.62
CA CYS A 15 10.94 -1.40 2.31
C CYS A 15 11.68 -2.33 1.35
N PHE A 16 12.20 -1.79 0.24
CA PHE A 16 13.09 -2.50 -0.68
C PHE A 16 13.99 -1.50 -1.41
N ASN A 17 15.27 -1.47 -1.06
CA ASN A 17 16.27 -0.57 -1.64
C ASN A 17 15.86 0.92 -1.54
N GLU A 18 15.54 1.34 -0.31
CA GLU A 18 15.02 2.68 0.02
C GLU A 18 16.05 3.53 0.80
N SER A 19 17.34 3.20 0.71
CA SER A 19 18.40 3.86 1.49
C SER A 19 18.41 5.40 1.31
N GLU A 20 18.14 5.91 0.10
CA GLU A 20 18.12 7.34 -0.15
C GLU A 20 16.90 8.02 0.50
N ASN A 21 15.72 7.40 0.47
CA ASN A 21 14.54 7.90 1.16
C ASN A 21 14.72 7.88 2.69
N LEU A 22 15.35 6.83 3.22
CA LEU A 22 15.69 6.74 4.64
C LEU A 22 16.68 7.82 5.08
N LYS A 23 17.72 8.13 4.27
CA LYS A 23 18.67 9.22 4.52
C LYS A 23 18.00 10.59 4.49
N ARG A 24 16.97 10.77 3.66
CA ARG A 24 16.14 12.00 3.63
C ARG A 24 15.35 12.21 4.93
N GLY A 25 15.23 11.20 5.78
CA GLY A 25 14.63 11.31 7.11
C GLY A 25 13.15 10.92 7.16
N VAL A 26 12.58 10.31 6.11
CA VAL A 26 11.15 9.94 6.04
C VAL A 26 10.68 9.11 7.23
N LEU A 27 11.50 8.18 7.70
CA LEU A 27 11.12 7.33 8.84
C LEU A 27 11.02 8.12 10.15
N ASN A 28 11.85 9.15 10.32
CA ASN A 28 11.77 10.07 11.45
C ASN A 28 10.52 10.96 11.37
N GLU A 29 10.15 11.40 10.15
CA GLU A 29 8.93 12.18 9.94
C GLU A 29 7.69 11.37 10.28
N VAL A 30 7.61 10.12 9.81
CA VAL A 30 6.51 9.20 10.13
C VAL A 30 6.43 8.96 11.64
N TYR A 31 7.54 8.64 12.28
CA TYR A 31 7.59 8.39 13.70
C TYR A 31 7.16 9.63 14.51
N GLY A 32 7.75 10.80 14.21
CA GLY A 32 7.43 12.06 14.89
C GLY A 32 5.97 12.51 14.67
N PHE A 33 5.34 12.15 13.55
CA PHE A 33 3.91 12.35 13.35
C PHE A 33 3.10 11.43 14.28
N LEU A 34 3.46 10.14 14.35
CA LEU A 34 2.75 9.15 15.17
C LEU A 34 2.86 9.45 16.67
N GLU A 35 4.00 9.92 17.14
CA GLU A 35 4.19 10.32 18.56
C GLU A 35 3.23 11.42 19.02
N LYS A 36 2.79 12.27 18.11
CA LYS A 36 1.86 13.37 18.39
C LYS A 36 0.38 12.93 18.41
N GLN A 37 0.09 11.66 18.09
CA GLN A 37 -1.28 11.18 18.06
C GLN A 37 -1.80 10.85 19.47
N LYS A 38 -3.11 11.05 19.68
CA LYS A 38 -3.78 10.74 20.97
C LYS A 38 -4.21 9.28 21.07
N PHE A 39 -4.15 8.53 20.00
CA PHE A 39 -4.46 7.09 19.97
C PHE A 39 -3.19 6.24 20.05
N THR A 40 -3.34 5.00 20.46
CA THR A 40 -2.23 4.03 20.52
C THR A 40 -1.87 3.54 19.12
N TRP A 41 -0.60 3.38 18.83
CA TRP A 41 -0.12 2.98 17.52
C TRP A 41 1.13 2.09 17.60
N GLU A 42 1.40 1.40 16.52
CA GLU A 42 2.65 0.74 16.23
C GLU A 42 3.08 1.03 14.80
N LEU A 43 4.38 1.04 14.55
CA LEU A 43 5.00 1.20 13.24
C LEU A 43 5.74 -0.08 12.88
N ILE A 44 5.43 -0.65 11.72
CA ILE A 44 6.02 -1.89 11.22
C ILE A 44 6.74 -1.59 9.92
N VAL A 45 8.06 -1.66 9.93
CA VAL A 45 8.89 -1.59 8.73
C VAL A 45 9.18 -3.01 8.27
N SER A 46 8.73 -3.34 7.08
CA SER A 46 8.80 -4.69 6.52
C SER A 46 9.74 -4.71 5.32
N ASP A 47 10.98 -5.10 5.55
CA ASP A 47 12.02 -5.19 4.52
C ASP A 47 11.83 -6.44 3.65
N ASP A 48 11.94 -6.26 2.34
CA ASP A 48 11.77 -7.29 1.31
C ASP A 48 13.13 -7.76 0.77
N GLU A 49 14.10 -8.03 1.66
CA GLU A 49 15.47 -8.45 1.32
C GLU A 49 16.23 -7.36 0.55
N SER A 50 16.27 -6.14 1.11
CA SER A 50 17.05 -5.04 0.53
C SER A 50 18.51 -5.42 0.36
N THR A 51 19.08 -5.05 -0.78
CA THR A 51 20.50 -5.30 -1.14
C THR A 51 21.40 -4.10 -0.92
N ASP A 52 20.80 -2.94 -0.59
CA ASP A 52 21.51 -1.72 -0.22
C ASP A 52 21.57 -1.54 1.32
N ASP A 53 21.93 -0.36 1.78
CA ASP A 53 22.03 -0.08 3.23
C ASP A 53 20.66 0.13 3.93
N SER A 54 19.54 -0.11 3.27
CA SER A 54 18.20 0.16 3.82
C SER A 54 17.97 -0.51 5.16
N TRP A 55 18.26 -1.81 5.27
CA TRP A 55 18.08 -2.55 6.52
C TRP A 55 18.87 -1.95 7.67
N LYS A 56 20.16 -1.70 7.47
CA LYS A 56 21.05 -1.08 8.48
C LYS A 56 20.55 0.31 8.90
N LEU A 57 20.04 1.09 7.95
CA LEU A 57 19.49 2.41 8.22
C LEU A 57 18.19 2.32 9.03
N VAL A 58 17.30 1.39 8.73
CA VAL A 58 16.09 1.14 9.52
C VAL A 58 16.47 0.82 10.95
N GLU A 59 17.38 -0.15 11.18
CA GLU A 59 17.84 -0.50 12.52
C GLU A 59 18.40 0.73 13.26
N LYS A 60 19.32 1.46 12.63
CA LYS A 60 19.95 2.66 13.22
C LYS A 60 18.93 3.74 13.56
N LEU A 61 17.99 4.04 12.67
CA LEU A 61 17.01 5.12 12.83
C LEU A 61 15.93 4.80 13.86
N THR A 62 15.78 3.53 14.23
CA THR A 62 14.73 3.08 15.15
C THR A 62 15.26 2.66 16.53
N VAL A 63 16.58 2.71 16.74
CA VAL A 63 17.18 2.46 18.07
C VAL A 63 16.53 3.34 19.13
N GLY A 64 16.06 2.72 20.22
CA GLY A 64 15.40 3.41 21.33
C GLY A 64 13.98 3.90 21.06
N LYS A 65 13.46 3.78 19.84
CA LYS A 65 12.07 4.13 19.52
C LYS A 65 11.12 3.04 19.98
N LYS A 66 10.12 3.45 20.75
CA LYS A 66 9.07 2.54 21.23
C LYS A 66 8.06 2.26 20.11
N ASN A 67 7.37 1.12 20.21
CA ASN A 67 6.29 0.71 19.29
C ASN A 67 6.74 0.57 17.83
N VAL A 68 8.02 0.33 17.57
CA VAL A 68 8.55 0.05 16.23
C VAL A 68 8.92 -1.42 16.12
N ILE A 69 8.48 -2.07 15.06
CA ILE A 69 8.76 -3.48 14.74
C ILE A 69 9.48 -3.50 13.39
N HIS A 70 10.57 -4.24 13.33
CA HIS A 70 11.29 -4.49 12.08
C HIS A 70 11.09 -5.93 11.66
N LEU A 71 10.82 -6.14 10.38
CA LEU A 71 10.70 -7.46 9.77
C LEU A 71 11.67 -7.53 8.59
N GLN A 72 12.47 -8.58 8.55
CA GLN A 72 13.29 -8.91 7.40
C GLN A 72 12.70 -10.15 6.74
N ASN A 73 12.27 -10.02 5.50
CA ASN A 73 11.63 -11.09 4.74
C ASN A 73 12.53 -11.56 3.62
N LYS A 74 12.25 -12.75 3.07
CA LYS A 74 12.78 -13.16 1.77
C LYS A 74 12.08 -12.35 0.66
N HIS A 75 12.84 -12.01 -0.39
CA HIS A 75 12.30 -11.21 -1.49
C HIS A 75 11.08 -11.87 -2.14
N GLY A 76 9.98 -11.15 -2.09
CA GLY A 76 8.70 -11.57 -2.66
C GLY A 76 7.95 -10.42 -3.36
N GLY A 77 8.48 -9.21 -3.26
CA GLY A 77 7.87 -7.98 -3.73
C GLY A 77 6.94 -7.33 -2.72
N LYS A 78 6.51 -6.11 -3.02
CA LYS A 78 5.69 -5.27 -2.14
C LYS A 78 4.50 -5.99 -1.48
N PRO A 79 3.69 -6.80 -2.20
CA PRO A 79 2.55 -7.50 -1.58
C PRO A 79 2.98 -8.43 -0.44
N PHE A 80 4.10 -9.11 -0.58
CA PHE A 80 4.61 -10.03 0.43
C PHE A 80 5.13 -9.28 1.66
N ALA A 81 5.87 -8.18 1.47
CA ALA A 81 6.31 -7.33 2.57
C ALA A 81 5.11 -6.74 3.33
N VAL A 82 4.09 -6.25 2.63
CA VAL A 82 2.85 -5.74 3.26
C VAL A 82 2.13 -6.86 4.03
N ARG A 83 2.03 -8.06 3.46
CA ARG A 83 1.42 -9.23 4.13
C ARG A 83 2.16 -9.60 5.40
N SER A 84 3.49 -9.68 5.36
CA SER A 84 4.31 -9.96 6.54
C SER A 84 4.06 -8.94 7.65
N GLY A 85 3.99 -7.65 7.30
CA GLY A 85 3.63 -6.59 8.23
C GLY A 85 2.23 -6.77 8.81
N LEU A 86 1.24 -7.11 7.97
CA LEU A 86 -0.14 -7.36 8.38
C LEU A 86 -0.27 -8.54 9.37
N GLU A 87 0.46 -9.62 9.15
CA GLU A 87 0.47 -10.79 10.03
C GLU A 87 1.02 -10.47 11.43
N LYS A 88 1.92 -9.49 11.54
CA LYS A 88 2.47 -8.99 12.81
C LYS A 88 1.64 -7.86 13.44
N ALA A 89 0.86 -7.15 12.64
CA ALA A 89 0.05 -6.03 13.10
C ALA A 89 -0.96 -6.45 14.16
N LYS A 90 -1.11 -5.63 15.21
CA LYS A 90 -2.04 -5.84 16.33
C LYS A 90 -3.12 -4.78 16.40
N GLY A 91 -3.00 -3.70 15.60
CA GLY A 91 -3.93 -2.59 15.57
C GLY A 91 -5.34 -3.00 15.14
N GLU A 92 -6.34 -2.31 15.63
CA GLU A 92 -7.71 -2.44 15.13
C GLU A 92 -7.78 -2.06 13.64
N TRP A 93 -7.02 -1.03 13.28
CA TRP A 93 -6.81 -0.57 11.92
C TRP A 93 -5.39 -0.81 11.47
N VAL A 94 -5.22 -1.03 10.17
CA VAL A 94 -3.91 -1.10 9.51
C VAL A 94 -3.85 -0.06 8.40
N LEU A 95 -2.79 0.72 8.36
CA LEU A 95 -2.48 1.68 7.30
C LEU A 95 -1.28 1.16 6.52
N PHE A 96 -1.41 0.99 5.22
CA PHE A 96 -0.30 0.77 4.31
C PHE A 96 0.15 2.11 3.73
N THR A 97 1.44 2.40 3.79
CA THR A 97 2.03 3.61 3.18
C THR A 97 3.41 3.30 2.61
N ASP A 98 3.79 4.02 1.56
CA ASP A 98 5.07 3.80 0.89
C ASP A 98 6.22 4.51 1.65
N MET A 99 7.44 3.96 1.53
CA MET A 99 8.62 4.53 2.19
C MET A 99 8.97 5.91 1.61
N ASP A 100 8.70 6.17 0.35
CA ASP A 100 8.98 7.46 -0.28
C ASP A 100 8.12 8.62 0.26
N GLN A 101 7.03 8.31 0.98
CA GLN A 101 6.06 9.28 1.48
C GLN A 101 5.51 10.21 0.38
N ALA A 102 5.38 9.70 -0.85
CA ALA A 102 4.71 10.43 -1.93
C ALA A 102 3.30 10.89 -1.54
N THR A 103 2.63 10.15 -0.68
CA THR A 103 1.51 10.62 0.15
C THR A 103 2.02 10.75 1.59
N PRO A 104 2.22 11.97 2.09
CA PRO A 104 2.74 12.19 3.44
C PRO A 104 1.86 11.58 4.52
N ILE A 105 2.48 11.10 5.60
CA ILE A 105 1.77 10.43 6.70
C ILE A 105 0.70 11.30 7.36
N ASP A 106 0.84 12.62 7.34
CA ASP A 106 -0.14 13.56 7.90
C ASP A 106 -1.50 13.52 7.20
N GLN A 107 -1.56 12.99 5.97
CA GLN A 107 -2.80 12.75 5.24
C GLN A 107 -3.69 11.69 5.93
N LEU A 108 -3.14 10.93 6.88
CA LEU A 108 -3.93 10.08 7.77
C LEU A 108 -5.07 10.83 8.45
N LYS A 109 -4.86 12.12 8.80
CA LYS A 109 -5.88 12.97 9.39
C LYS A 109 -7.17 13.05 8.55
N LYS A 110 -7.05 12.92 7.22
CA LYS A 110 -8.20 12.90 6.31
C LYS A 110 -8.93 11.56 6.28
N LEU A 111 -8.23 10.47 6.57
CA LEU A 111 -8.80 9.12 6.59
C LEU A 111 -9.50 8.81 7.93
N LEU A 112 -8.98 9.33 9.04
CA LEU A 112 -9.50 9.06 10.39
C LEU A 112 -11.01 9.25 10.55
N PRO A 113 -11.67 10.29 9.97
CA PRO A 113 -13.13 10.47 10.10
C PRO A 113 -13.96 9.31 9.53
N TYR A 114 -13.38 8.51 8.63
CA TYR A 114 -14.05 7.36 8.01
C TYR A 114 -13.85 6.05 8.80
N PHE A 115 -12.94 6.05 9.79
CA PHE A 115 -12.73 4.90 10.67
C PHE A 115 -13.99 4.72 11.56
N GLY A 116 -14.69 3.67 11.44
CA GLY A 116 -15.94 3.45 12.15
C GLY A 116 -17.16 3.29 11.24
N GLY A 117 -17.21 4.03 10.12
CA GLY A 117 -18.28 3.96 9.12
C GLY A 117 -17.98 3.02 7.96
N ASP A 118 -16.71 2.91 7.59
CA ASP A 118 -16.22 2.15 6.45
C ASP A 118 -15.30 1.01 6.90
N ASP A 119 -15.01 0.09 6.00
CA ASP A 119 -14.13 -1.07 6.24
C ASP A 119 -12.76 -0.89 5.58
N ILE A 120 -12.74 -0.19 4.45
CA ILE A 120 -11.57 0.11 3.62
C ILE A 120 -11.59 1.60 3.28
N ILE A 121 -10.52 2.31 3.54
CA ILE A 121 -10.37 3.71 3.18
C ILE A 121 -9.14 3.87 2.30
N ILE A 122 -9.31 4.39 1.09
CA ILE A 122 -8.21 4.57 0.15
C ILE A 122 -7.95 6.06 -0.09
N GLY A 123 -6.67 6.42 -0.12
CA GLY A 123 -6.25 7.72 -0.61
C GLY A 123 -6.48 7.81 -2.12
N SER A 124 -6.87 8.99 -2.61
CA SER A 124 -7.02 9.28 -4.03
C SER A 124 -6.19 10.50 -4.40
N ARG A 125 -5.29 10.31 -5.35
CA ARG A 125 -4.34 11.34 -5.82
C ARG A 125 -4.99 12.39 -6.72
N GLY A 126 -6.27 12.20 -7.04
CA GLY A 126 -6.99 13.06 -7.99
C GLY A 126 -6.54 12.87 -9.44
N MET A 127 -7.32 13.41 -10.37
CA MET A 127 -7.03 13.33 -11.82
C MET A 127 -6.14 14.51 -12.31
N THR A 128 -5.98 15.55 -11.53
CA THR A 128 -5.25 16.77 -11.90
C THR A 128 -3.76 16.64 -11.61
N ARG A 129 -3.08 15.78 -12.36
CA ARG A 129 -1.62 15.76 -12.38
C ARG A 129 -1.13 16.87 -13.31
N LYS A 130 -0.81 18.03 -12.76
CA LYS A 130 -0.50 19.28 -13.53
C LYS A 130 0.60 19.08 -14.59
N ASN A 131 1.56 18.19 -14.35
CA ASN A 131 2.76 18.05 -15.18
C ASN A 131 2.77 16.85 -16.13
N PHE A 132 1.63 16.18 -16.34
CA PHE A 132 1.60 15.03 -17.25
C PHE A 132 1.33 15.45 -18.70
N PRO A 133 2.12 14.93 -19.69
CA PRO A 133 1.84 15.08 -21.11
C PRO A 133 0.43 14.61 -21.47
N PHE A 134 -0.17 15.22 -22.51
CA PHE A 134 -1.54 14.93 -22.93
C PHE A 134 -1.79 13.43 -23.18
N TYR A 135 -0.86 12.74 -23.85
CA TYR A 135 -1.00 11.30 -24.14
C TYR A 135 -1.08 10.44 -22.86
N ARG A 136 -0.37 10.82 -21.78
CA ARG A 136 -0.46 10.14 -20.50
C ARG A 136 -1.80 10.39 -19.80
N LYS A 137 -2.34 11.59 -19.93
CA LYS A 137 -3.68 11.91 -19.41
C LYS A 137 -4.74 11.09 -20.13
N LEU A 138 -4.67 11.00 -21.47
CA LEU A 138 -5.58 10.20 -22.28
C LEU A 138 -5.47 8.71 -21.94
N ALA A 139 -4.27 8.15 -21.87
CA ALA A 139 -4.05 6.75 -21.47
C ALA A 139 -4.59 6.46 -20.07
N SER A 140 -4.39 7.36 -19.11
CA SER A 140 -4.94 7.24 -17.76
C SER A 140 -6.47 7.26 -17.77
N PHE A 141 -7.10 8.11 -18.59
CA PHE A 141 -8.54 8.19 -18.73
C PHE A 141 -9.12 6.91 -19.33
N VAL A 142 -8.50 6.40 -20.41
CA VAL A 142 -8.91 5.13 -21.05
C VAL A 142 -8.77 3.97 -20.07
N PHE A 143 -7.64 3.88 -19.36
CA PHE A 143 -7.42 2.84 -18.38
C PHE A 143 -8.41 2.91 -17.20
N LEU A 144 -8.70 4.11 -16.70
CA LEU A 144 -9.68 4.32 -15.65
C LEU A 144 -11.07 3.80 -16.05
N ASN A 145 -11.56 4.17 -17.24
CA ASN A 145 -12.86 3.73 -17.71
C ASN A 145 -12.91 2.23 -18.00
N PHE A 146 -11.85 1.66 -18.57
CA PHE A 146 -11.73 0.23 -18.78
C PHE A 146 -11.81 -0.54 -17.45
N ARG A 147 -11.04 -0.15 -16.43
CA ARG A 147 -11.06 -0.76 -15.11
C ARG A 147 -12.42 -0.59 -14.41
N ARG A 148 -13.03 0.60 -14.50
CA ARG A 148 -14.36 0.86 -13.93
C ARG A 148 -15.43 0.00 -14.53
N PHE A 149 -15.40 -0.19 -15.84
CA PHE A 149 -16.36 -1.03 -16.55
C PHE A 149 -16.22 -2.51 -16.17
N LEU A 150 -14.98 -3.00 -16.02
CA LEU A 150 -14.74 -4.42 -15.79
C LEU A 150 -14.79 -4.84 -14.32
N LEU A 151 -14.35 -3.97 -13.39
CA LEU A 151 -14.09 -4.37 -12.00
C LEU A 151 -14.70 -3.43 -10.96
N LEU A 152 -14.34 -2.15 -10.98
CA LEU A 152 -14.54 -1.21 -9.87
C LEU A 152 -15.23 0.07 -10.34
N SER A 153 -16.57 0.04 -10.45
CA SER A 153 -17.37 1.15 -10.99
C SER A 153 -17.22 2.45 -10.20
N ASN A 154 -17.09 2.37 -8.87
CA ASN A 154 -17.15 3.52 -7.97
C ASN A 154 -15.79 4.03 -7.49
N THR A 155 -14.68 3.36 -7.83
CA THR A 155 -13.34 3.74 -7.37
C THR A 155 -12.56 4.44 -8.48
N LYS A 156 -12.04 5.65 -8.20
CA LYS A 156 -11.26 6.45 -9.16
C LYS A 156 -9.76 6.11 -9.12
N ASP A 157 -9.17 5.99 -7.92
CA ASP A 157 -7.75 5.69 -7.75
C ASP A 157 -7.51 4.43 -6.94
N THR A 158 -7.17 3.33 -7.61
CA THR A 158 -6.84 2.06 -6.93
C THR A 158 -5.37 1.92 -6.59
N GLN A 159 -4.49 2.76 -7.14
CA GLN A 159 -3.04 2.60 -7.10
C GLN A 159 -2.33 3.52 -6.09
N CYS A 160 -3.07 4.37 -5.36
CA CYS A 160 -2.46 5.12 -4.27
C CYS A 160 -1.96 4.16 -3.20
N GLY A 161 -0.67 4.26 -2.83
CA GLY A 161 -0.06 3.41 -1.79
C GLY A 161 -0.54 3.70 -0.37
N PHE A 162 -1.45 4.66 -0.20
CA PHE A 162 -1.96 5.11 1.10
C PHE A 162 -3.37 4.56 1.33
N LYS A 163 -3.47 3.43 2.05
CA LYS A 163 -4.73 2.71 2.25
C LYS A 163 -4.86 2.22 3.69
N ALA A 164 -6.00 2.49 4.30
CA ALA A 164 -6.35 1.98 5.62
C ALA A 164 -7.44 0.91 5.52
N PHE A 165 -7.33 -0.11 6.36
CA PHE A 165 -8.27 -1.22 6.46
C PHE A 165 -8.59 -1.51 7.92
N ARG A 166 -9.81 -1.94 8.20
CA ARG A 166 -10.01 -2.71 9.43
C ARG A 166 -9.11 -3.94 9.36
N ARG A 167 -8.33 -4.20 10.41
CA ARG A 167 -7.36 -5.33 10.40
C ARG A 167 -8.03 -6.66 10.02
N LYS A 168 -9.21 -6.94 10.55
CA LYS A 168 -9.97 -8.17 10.22
C LYS A 168 -10.27 -8.27 8.72
N VAL A 169 -10.56 -7.15 8.05
CA VAL A 169 -10.84 -7.10 6.62
C VAL A 169 -9.56 -7.34 5.82
N ALA A 170 -8.46 -6.70 6.19
CA ALA A 170 -7.18 -6.97 5.53
C ALA A 170 -6.77 -8.44 5.65
N LEU A 171 -6.92 -9.05 6.83
CA LEU A 171 -6.63 -10.46 7.08
C LEU A 171 -7.55 -11.41 6.29
N ASP A 172 -8.79 -11.01 5.98
CA ASP A 172 -9.69 -11.77 5.13
C ASP A 172 -9.30 -11.63 3.64
N LEU A 173 -8.90 -10.44 3.18
CA LEU A 173 -8.66 -10.17 1.77
C LEU A 173 -7.29 -10.68 1.28
N PHE A 174 -6.22 -10.48 2.06
CA PHE A 174 -4.86 -10.80 1.62
C PHE A 174 -4.65 -12.26 1.22
N PRO A 175 -5.12 -13.28 1.97
CA PRO A 175 -4.96 -14.67 1.58
C PRO A 175 -5.63 -15.05 0.25
N ARG A 176 -6.62 -14.26 -0.19
CA ARG A 176 -7.38 -14.50 -1.43
C ARG A 176 -6.69 -13.96 -2.68
N LEU A 177 -5.67 -13.12 -2.52
CA LEU A 177 -4.95 -12.53 -3.65
C LEU A 177 -4.17 -13.59 -4.42
N GLN A 178 -4.37 -13.65 -5.72
CA GLN A 178 -3.72 -14.64 -6.59
C GLN A 178 -2.20 -14.49 -6.65
N VAL A 179 -1.67 -13.31 -6.33
CA VAL A 179 -0.22 -13.11 -6.23
C VAL A 179 0.45 -14.05 -5.23
N PHE A 180 -0.28 -14.53 -4.21
CA PHE A 180 0.22 -15.47 -3.20
C PHE A 180 -0.03 -16.93 -3.58
N GLN A 181 -0.85 -17.21 -4.59
CA GLN A 181 -1.18 -18.55 -5.03
C GLN A 181 -0.22 -19.06 -6.12
N VAL A 182 0.46 -18.14 -6.81
CA VAL A 182 1.37 -18.49 -7.92
C VAL A 182 2.80 -18.58 -7.41
N LYS A 183 3.41 -19.77 -7.47
CA LYS A 183 4.81 -20.02 -7.11
C LYS A 183 5.77 -19.53 -8.20
N THR A 184 5.75 -18.26 -8.54
CA THR A 184 6.73 -17.67 -9.48
C THR A 184 7.82 -16.95 -8.67
N LYS A 185 9.09 -17.27 -8.92
CA LYS A 185 10.19 -16.45 -8.37
C LYS A 185 10.10 -15.04 -8.94
N ILE A 186 10.05 -14.07 -8.06
CA ILE A 186 10.04 -12.65 -8.43
C ILE A 186 11.49 -12.20 -8.45
N TYR A 187 11.90 -11.56 -9.54
CA TYR A 187 13.22 -10.95 -9.69
C TYR A 187 13.02 -9.44 -9.87
N GLY A 188 13.56 -8.65 -8.93
CA GLY A 188 13.49 -7.20 -8.97
C GLY A 188 12.06 -6.62 -8.86
N TRP A 189 11.89 -5.40 -9.35
CA TRP A 189 10.60 -4.71 -9.28
C TRP A 189 9.60 -5.26 -10.31
N ARG A 190 8.40 -5.63 -9.87
CA ARG A 190 7.33 -6.11 -10.73
C ARG A 190 6.08 -5.25 -10.58
N VAL A 191 5.48 -4.89 -11.70
CA VAL A 191 4.12 -4.32 -11.72
C VAL A 191 3.15 -5.40 -11.25
N SER A 192 2.44 -5.10 -10.19
CA SER A 192 1.40 -5.97 -9.67
C SER A 192 0.12 -5.16 -9.47
N ALA A 193 -1.00 -5.68 -9.96
CA ALA A 193 -2.31 -5.09 -9.72
C ALA A 193 -2.97 -5.63 -8.44
N TYR A 194 -2.18 -6.10 -7.47
CA TYR A 194 -2.74 -6.62 -6.21
C TYR A 194 -3.66 -5.60 -5.53
N ASP A 195 -3.37 -4.32 -5.68
CA ASP A 195 -4.22 -3.21 -5.20
C ASP A 195 -5.62 -3.24 -5.84
N VAL A 196 -5.68 -3.45 -7.15
CA VAL A 196 -6.95 -3.55 -7.91
C VAL A 196 -7.70 -4.81 -7.49
N GLU A 197 -6.99 -5.94 -7.44
CA GLU A 197 -7.53 -7.24 -7.05
C GLU A 197 -8.10 -7.20 -5.63
N MET A 198 -7.35 -6.63 -4.68
CA MET A 198 -7.76 -6.50 -3.28
C MET A 198 -9.04 -5.67 -3.12
N LEU A 199 -9.14 -4.53 -3.79
CA LEU A 199 -10.32 -3.68 -3.74
C LEU A 199 -11.52 -4.34 -4.45
N PHE A 200 -11.29 -5.05 -5.54
CA PHE A 200 -12.33 -5.82 -6.24
C PHE A 200 -12.90 -6.93 -5.35
N ILE A 201 -12.05 -7.73 -4.73
CA ILE A 201 -12.49 -8.76 -3.78
C ILE A 201 -13.23 -8.11 -2.60
N GLY A 202 -12.71 -7.00 -2.07
CA GLY A 202 -13.36 -6.25 -1.01
C GLY A 202 -14.78 -5.80 -1.37
N GLN A 203 -14.97 -5.23 -2.56
CA GLN A 203 -16.29 -4.85 -3.06
C GLN A 203 -17.20 -6.06 -3.26
N LYS A 204 -16.70 -7.15 -3.86
CA LYS A 204 -17.46 -8.41 -4.07
C LYS A 204 -17.94 -9.00 -2.74
N ARG A 205 -17.15 -8.90 -1.68
CA ARG A 205 -17.49 -9.38 -0.33
C ARG A 205 -18.37 -8.42 0.48
N GLY A 206 -18.79 -7.29 -0.13
CA GLY A 206 -19.71 -6.33 0.50
C GLY A 206 -19.04 -5.38 1.50
N TYR A 207 -17.72 -5.29 1.55
CA TYR A 207 -17.04 -4.32 2.40
C TYR A 207 -17.24 -2.89 1.89
N LYS A 208 -17.47 -1.96 2.81
CA LYS A 208 -17.64 -0.54 2.51
C LYS A 208 -16.30 0.09 2.21
N ILE A 209 -16.19 0.73 1.04
CA ILE A 209 -14.97 1.38 0.57
C ILE A 209 -15.21 2.87 0.44
N ALA A 210 -14.46 3.67 1.21
CA ALA A 210 -14.39 5.12 1.06
C ALA A 210 -13.14 5.53 0.27
N GLU A 211 -13.30 6.48 -0.66
CA GLU A 211 -12.21 7.09 -1.41
C GLU A 211 -12.05 8.54 -0.97
N VAL A 212 -10.87 8.89 -0.43
CA VAL A 212 -10.59 10.17 0.22
C VAL A 212 -9.51 10.91 -0.56
N PRO A 213 -9.75 12.16 -1.03
CA PRO A 213 -8.72 12.96 -1.69
C PRO A 213 -7.55 13.25 -0.74
N VAL A 214 -6.33 12.86 -1.17
CA VAL A 214 -5.09 13.11 -0.43
C VAL A 214 -4.11 13.92 -1.26
N PHE A 215 -3.22 14.63 -0.59
CA PHE A 215 -2.05 15.21 -1.25
C PHE A 215 -1.11 14.09 -1.70
N TRP A 216 -0.58 14.22 -2.91
CA TRP A 216 0.39 13.31 -3.48
C TRP A 216 1.37 14.05 -4.36
N GLU A 217 2.66 13.76 -4.20
CA GLU A 217 3.72 14.31 -5.02
C GLU A 217 4.74 13.22 -5.33
N ASP A 218 5.28 13.21 -6.56
CA ASP A 218 6.33 12.26 -6.94
C ASP A 218 7.67 12.74 -6.39
N VAL A 219 8.02 12.25 -5.22
CA VAL A 219 9.23 12.61 -4.47
C VAL A 219 10.20 11.43 -4.33
N ASP A 220 9.93 10.31 -5.01
CA ASP A 220 10.77 9.10 -4.94
C ASP A 220 12.14 9.36 -5.56
N ILE A 221 13.17 9.25 -4.73
CA ILE A 221 14.58 9.42 -5.12
C ILE A 221 15.34 8.09 -5.09
N ALA A 222 14.66 6.97 -4.81
CA ALA A 222 15.29 5.64 -4.78
C ALA A 222 15.86 5.27 -6.16
N LYS A 223 17.11 4.82 -6.17
CA LYS A 223 17.82 4.46 -7.40
C LYS A 223 17.34 3.11 -7.95
N GLY A 224 17.34 2.97 -9.27
CA GLY A 224 17.12 1.67 -9.95
C GLY A 224 15.69 1.44 -10.47
N LYS A 225 14.77 2.37 -10.29
CA LYS A 225 13.39 2.26 -10.83
C LYS A 225 13.29 2.90 -12.22
N GLN A 226 13.83 2.25 -13.27
CA GLN A 226 13.55 2.67 -14.64
C GLN A 226 12.10 2.33 -15.01
N ARG A 227 11.24 3.34 -15.04
CA ARG A 227 9.82 3.20 -15.38
C ARG A 227 9.62 3.31 -16.89
N ASN A 228 9.17 2.23 -17.52
CA ASN A 228 8.71 2.24 -18.92
C ASN A 228 7.19 2.31 -18.95
N PHE A 229 6.67 3.51 -19.23
CA PHE A 229 5.23 3.80 -19.20
C PHE A 229 4.39 2.87 -20.09
N LEU A 230 4.86 2.57 -21.31
CA LEU A 230 4.11 1.71 -22.24
C LEU A 230 4.07 0.25 -21.76
N LYS A 231 5.22 -0.25 -21.29
CA LYS A 231 5.31 -1.61 -20.73
C LYS A 231 4.43 -1.75 -19.50
N GLU A 232 4.53 -0.82 -18.55
CA GLU A 232 3.73 -0.78 -17.32
C GLU A 232 2.23 -0.70 -17.61
N SER A 233 1.83 0.16 -18.56
CA SER A 233 0.43 0.29 -18.98
C SER A 233 -0.10 -1.03 -19.55
N LYS A 234 0.66 -1.68 -20.45
CA LYS A 234 0.26 -2.97 -21.05
C LYS A 234 0.15 -4.08 -19.98
N GLU A 235 1.08 -4.12 -19.04
CA GLU A 235 1.05 -5.09 -17.93
C GLU A 235 -0.17 -4.84 -17.05
N MET A 236 -0.47 -3.58 -16.74
CA MET A 236 -1.63 -3.23 -15.93
C MET A 236 -2.97 -3.60 -16.61
N PHE A 237 -3.09 -3.42 -17.92
CA PHE A 237 -4.26 -3.90 -18.68
C PHE A 237 -4.43 -5.42 -18.56
N LYS A 238 -3.35 -6.17 -18.73
CA LYS A 238 -3.36 -7.65 -18.57
C LYS A 238 -3.79 -8.07 -17.17
N GLU A 239 -3.30 -7.36 -16.14
CA GLU A 239 -3.64 -7.64 -14.75
C GLU A 239 -5.13 -7.39 -14.47
N VAL A 240 -5.73 -6.30 -14.99
CA VAL A 240 -7.17 -6.04 -14.87
C VAL A 240 -7.99 -7.15 -15.51
N LEU A 241 -7.60 -7.59 -16.73
CA LEU A 241 -8.24 -8.72 -17.40
C LEU A 241 -8.08 -10.02 -16.61
N ARG A 242 -6.89 -10.27 -16.03
CA ARG A 242 -6.63 -11.44 -15.21
C ARG A 242 -7.58 -11.48 -14.00
N VAL A 243 -7.74 -10.35 -13.31
CA VAL A 243 -8.66 -10.26 -12.17
C VAL A 243 -10.09 -10.60 -12.59
N ARG A 244 -10.56 -10.07 -13.74
CA ARG A 244 -11.90 -10.39 -14.24
C ARG A 244 -12.06 -11.86 -14.63
N LEU A 245 -11.07 -12.44 -15.29
CA LEU A 245 -11.09 -13.86 -15.68
C LEU A 245 -11.06 -14.78 -14.44
N ASN A 246 -10.30 -14.42 -13.41
CA ASN A 246 -10.27 -15.17 -12.15
C ASN A 246 -11.63 -15.11 -11.43
N ASP A 247 -12.28 -13.95 -11.47
CA ASP A 247 -13.63 -13.80 -10.94
C ASP A 247 -14.64 -14.69 -11.66
N LEU A 248 -14.62 -14.71 -13.00
CA LEU A 248 -15.48 -15.59 -13.80
C LEU A 248 -15.23 -17.08 -13.58
N LYS A 249 -14.04 -17.45 -13.09
CA LYS A 249 -13.69 -18.82 -12.67
C LYS A 249 -14.07 -19.15 -11.23
N GLY A 250 -14.70 -18.22 -10.51
CA GLY A 250 -15.08 -18.41 -9.11
C GLY A 250 -13.91 -18.42 -8.11
N LEU A 251 -12.71 -17.90 -8.50
CA LEU A 251 -11.52 -17.93 -7.62
C LEU A 251 -11.59 -16.94 -6.45
N TYR A 252 -12.60 -16.10 -6.41
CA TYR A 252 -12.82 -15.09 -5.35
C TYR A 252 -14.12 -15.31 -4.55
N ASP A 253 -14.78 -16.41 -4.74
CA ASP A 253 -15.99 -16.78 -4.03
C ASP A 253 -15.72 -17.29 -2.60
#